data_b157e531da3302677431da729037c4f5
#
_entry.id   b157e531da3302677431da729037c4f5
#
_cell.length_a   1.000
_cell.length_b   1.000
_cell.length_c   1.000
_cell.angle_alpha   90.00
_cell.angle_beta   90.00
_cell.angle_gamma   90.00
#
_symmetry.space_group_name_H-M   'P 1'
#
loop_
_entity.id
_entity.type
_entity.pdbx_description
1 polymer ?
#
loop_
_entity_poly.entity_id
_entity_poly.type
_entity_poly.pdbx_seq_one_letter_code
_entity_poly.pdbx_strand_id
1 'polypeptide(L)'
;DTSEERKGEVGTVLSNMKARNLNSSYGAAYYPFVKVRDDQTGTIVTMPPSVVALGVLANTERAADVWFAPAGFRRGGLSLGAGGLTVTGVETKLTSRNRDDLYEVNINPIASFPAEGIVVFGQKTLQATQSALDRINVRRLMIFVKRGISRIASQTLFQPNVNATWNSFKSKADNFLSDVKIRFGVDDFRVVLDETT
;
A
#
# COMPACT_ATOMS: atom_id res chain seq x y z
N ASP A 1 5.21 6.45 15.26
CA ASP A 1 6.33 5.60 15.75
C ASP A 1 6.93 6.21 17.00
N THR A 2 6.59 5.68 18.18
CA THR A 2 7.19 6.12 19.44
C THR A 2 8.46 5.32 19.74
N SER A 3 9.38 5.91 20.52
CA SER A 3 10.60 5.22 20.94
C SER A 3 10.32 3.96 21.80
N GLU A 4 9.17 3.91 22.44
CA GLU A 4 8.72 2.77 23.23
C GLU A 4 8.22 1.63 22.33
N GLU A 5 7.54 1.93 21.22
CA GLU A 5 7.13 0.95 20.21
C GLU A 5 8.34 0.36 19.48
N ARG A 6 9.40 1.12 19.33
CA ARG A 6 10.66 0.66 18.74
C ARG A 6 11.30 -0.46 19.55
N LYS A 7 11.30 -0.34 20.89
CA LYS A 7 11.93 -1.28 21.84
C LYS A 7 10.93 -2.26 22.43
N GLY A 8 9.63 -2.07 22.16
CA GLY A 8 8.57 -2.83 22.80
C GLY A 8 8.54 -4.28 22.33
N GLU A 9 8.17 -5.15 23.25
CA GLU A 9 7.72 -6.48 22.93
C GLU A 9 6.46 -6.40 22.05
N VAL A 10 6.24 -7.39 21.21
CA VAL A 10 5.07 -7.47 20.31
C VAL A 10 3.76 -7.24 21.09
N GLY A 11 3.62 -7.77 22.31
CA GLY A 11 2.45 -7.56 23.16
C GLY A 11 2.15 -6.10 23.49
N THR A 12 3.18 -5.30 23.73
CA THR A 12 3.04 -3.85 23.99
C THR A 12 2.55 -3.11 22.74
N VAL A 13 3.11 -3.45 21.58
CA VAL A 13 2.69 -2.88 20.28
C VAL A 13 1.23 -3.20 19.98
N LEU A 14 0.81 -4.44 20.22
CA LEU A 14 -0.58 -4.88 20.04
C LEU A 14 -1.55 -4.09 20.95
N SER A 15 -1.19 -3.93 22.23
CA SER A 15 -2.00 -3.18 23.19
C SER A 15 -2.11 -1.71 22.83
N ASN A 16 -1.01 -1.07 22.44
CA ASN A 16 -0.99 0.32 22.01
C ASN A 16 -1.81 0.54 20.74
N MET A 17 -1.73 -0.37 19.79
CA MET A 17 -2.50 -0.27 18.54
C MET A 17 -4.00 -0.39 18.78
N LYS A 18 -4.42 -1.33 19.63
CA LYS A 18 -5.83 -1.47 20.04
C LYS A 18 -6.34 -0.23 20.76
N ALA A 19 -5.53 0.36 21.66
CA ALA A 19 -5.90 1.56 22.40
C ALA A 19 -6.09 2.79 21.50
N ARG A 20 -5.36 2.89 20.38
CA ARG A 20 -5.48 4.01 19.43
C ARG A 20 -6.78 4.01 18.65
N ASN A 21 -7.48 2.89 18.54
CA ASN A 21 -8.75 2.72 17.83
C ASN A 21 -8.80 3.42 16.45
N LEU A 22 -7.75 3.20 15.65
CA LEU A 22 -7.62 3.82 14.34
C LEU A 22 -8.52 3.11 13.33
N ASN A 23 -9.26 3.90 12.55
CA ASN A 23 -10.10 3.39 11.46
C ASN A 23 -9.93 4.28 10.22
N SER A 24 -9.08 3.87 9.30
CA SER A 24 -8.84 4.59 8.06
C SER A 24 -8.29 3.67 6.98
N SER A 25 -8.93 3.65 5.82
CA SER A 25 -8.39 2.94 4.65
C SER A 25 -7.26 3.68 3.92
N TYR A 26 -6.95 4.92 4.33
CA TYR A 26 -5.86 5.72 3.78
C TYR A 26 -4.55 5.61 4.58
N GLY A 27 -4.58 4.95 5.74
CA GLY A 27 -3.42 4.70 6.57
C GLY A 27 -2.99 3.23 6.53
N ALA A 28 -1.71 2.98 6.77
CA ALA A 28 -1.15 1.65 6.96
C ALA A 28 -0.06 1.70 8.04
N ALA A 29 -0.03 0.69 8.91
CA ALA A 29 0.99 0.55 9.94
C ALA A 29 1.92 -0.61 9.62
N TYR A 30 3.19 -0.47 9.97
CA TYR A 30 4.23 -1.47 9.76
C TYR A 30 5.05 -1.66 11.03
N TYR A 31 5.52 -2.87 11.27
CA TYR A 31 6.36 -3.24 12.40
C TYR A 31 7.23 -4.46 12.03
N PRO A 32 8.46 -4.61 12.53
CA PRO A 32 9.23 -3.73 13.43
C PRO A 32 10.06 -2.68 12.68
N PHE A 33 10.86 -1.91 13.44
CA PHE A 33 11.93 -1.08 12.90
C PHE A 33 12.97 -1.95 12.18
N VAL A 34 13.60 -1.38 11.17
CA VAL A 34 14.56 -2.07 10.31
C VAL A 34 15.96 -1.48 10.47
N LYS A 35 16.97 -2.33 10.26
CA LYS A 35 18.37 -1.94 10.24
C LYS A 35 18.79 -1.76 8.77
N VAL A 36 19.19 -0.56 8.44
CA VAL A 36 19.60 -0.17 7.09
C VAL A 36 21.07 0.17 7.10
N ARG A 37 21.80 -0.29 6.11
CA ARG A 37 23.17 0.10 5.90
C ARG A 37 23.21 1.41 5.10
N ASP A 38 23.92 2.40 5.64
CA ASP A 38 24.25 3.61 4.90
C ASP A 38 25.42 3.30 3.96
N ASP A 39 25.18 3.44 2.67
CA ASP A 39 26.17 3.10 1.65
C ASP A 39 27.34 4.09 1.60
N GLN A 40 27.19 5.30 2.14
CA GLN A 40 28.26 6.30 2.19
C GLN A 40 29.20 6.08 3.36
N THR A 41 28.67 5.81 4.53
CA THR A 41 29.46 5.66 5.78
C THR A 41 29.72 4.21 6.15
N GLY A 42 28.99 3.26 5.54
CA GLY A 42 29.02 1.84 5.89
C GLY A 42 28.38 1.51 7.24
N THR A 43 27.85 2.51 7.95
CA THR A 43 27.24 2.33 9.27
C THR A 43 25.83 1.74 9.18
N ILE A 44 25.43 1.02 10.23
CA ILE A 44 24.07 0.47 10.34
C ILE A 44 23.22 1.44 11.15
N VAL A 45 22.16 1.93 10.54
CA VAL A 45 21.20 2.85 11.16
C VAL A 45 19.86 2.17 11.32
N THR A 46 19.21 2.35 12.46
CA THR A 46 17.85 1.88 12.68
C THR A 46 16.86 2.92 12.14
N MET A 47 15.96 2.48 11.28
CA MET A 47 14.98 3.34 10.60
C MET A 47 13.54 2.87 10.85
N PRO A 48 12.58 3.81 10.83
CA PRO A 48 11.16 3.47 10.88
C PRO A 48 10.75 2.56 9.71
N PRO A 49 9.90 1.56 9.95
CA PRO A 49 9.48 0.61 8.92
C PRO A 49 8.70 1.26 7.77
N SER A 50 8.02 2.38 8.02
CA SER A 50 7.29 3.15 7.02
C SER A 50 8.18 3.65 5.89
N VAL A 51 9.44 4.00 6.17
CA VAL A 51 10.39 4.47 5.15
C VAL A 51 10.67 3.39 4.12
N VAL A 52 10.99 2.18 4.57
CA VAL A 52 11.25 1.06 3.65
C VAL A 52 9.98 0.55 2.98
N ALA A 53 8.83 0.64 3.65
CA ALA A 53 7.54 0.32 3.06
C ALA A 53 7.21 1.24 1.86
N LEU A 54 7.51 2.54 1.95
CA LEU A 54 7.39 3.47 0.81
C LEU A 54 8.27 3.03 -0.36
N GLY A 55 9.49 2.57 -0.09
CA GLY A 55 10.37 2.00 -1.10
C GLY A 55 9.77 0.76 -1.80
N VAL A 56 9.14 -0.14 -1.04
CA VAL A 56 8.43 -1.31 -1.61
C VAL A 56 7.24 -0.87 -2.46
N LEU A 57 6.47 0.13 -2.03
CA LEU A 57 5.36 0.68 -2.81
C LEU A 57 5.82 1.25 -4.14
N ALA A 58 6.90 2.05 -4.13
CA ALA A 58 7.48 2.65 -5.33
C ALA A 58 8.06 1.58 -6.26
N ASN A 59 8.75 0.59 -5.71
CA ASN A 59 9.34 -0.50 -6.50
C ASN A 59 8.27 -1.38 -7.15
N THR A 60 7.17 -1.65 -6.43
CA THR A 60 6.01 -2.38 -6.97
C THR A 60 5.38 -1.64 -8.14
N GLU A 61 5.22 -0.32 -8.02
CA GLU A 61 4.66 0.53 -9.08
C GLU A 61 5.56 0.56 -10.32
N ARG A 62 6.88 0.59 -10.12
CA ARG A 62 7.84 0.57 -11.22
C ARG A 62 7.91 -0.78 -11.93
N ALA A 63 7.83 -1.88 -11.19
CA ALA A 63 7.98 -3.24 -11.73
C ALA A 63 6.68 -3.84 -12.28
N ALA A 64 5.54 -3.31 -11.86
CA ALA A 64 4.21 -3.77 -12.25
C ALA A 64 3.26 -2.57 -12.33
N ASP A 65 2.25 -2.50 -11.45
CA ASP A 65 1.31 -1.40 -11.37
C ASP A 65 0.93 -1.11 -9.91
N VAL A 66 0.29 0.03 -9.67
CA VAL A 66 -0.10 0.48 -8.33
C VAL A 66 -1.07 -0.46 -7.61
N TRP A 67 -1.84 -1.26 -8.36
CA TRP A 67 -2.83 -2.19 -7.82
C TRP A 67 -2.29 -3.59 -7.52
N PHE A 68 -1.03 -3.86 -7.79
CA PHE A 68 -0.42 -5.10 -7.35
C PHE A 68 -0.04 -5.03 -5.86
N ALA A 69 -0.16 -6.19 -5.17
CA ALA A 69 0.15 -6.28 -3.76
C ALA A 69 1.63 -5.94 -3.47
N PRO A 70 1.92 -4.91 -2.67
CA PRO A 70 3.29 -4.53 -2.30
C PRO A 70 3.77 -5.34 -1.09
N ALA A 71 3.68 -6.65 -1.16
CA ALA A 71 4.01 -7.57 -0.08
C ALA A 71 4.37 -8.96 -0.61
N GLY A 72 4.89 -9.80 0.27
CA GLY A 72 5.25 -11.19 -0.03
C GLY A 72 6.58 -11.31 -0.76
N PHE A 73 6.98 -12.55 -1.01
CA PHE A 73 8.32 -12.88 -1.52
C PHE A 73 8.62 -12.27 -2.90
N ARG A 74 7.61 -12.07 -3.72
CA ARG A 74 7.80 -11.56 -5.08
C ARG A 74 8.02 -10.04 -5.16
N ARG A 75 7.37 -9.25 -4.30
CA ARG A 75 7.37 -7.78 -4.38
C ARG A 75 7.67 -7.08 -3.05
N GLY A 76 7.61 -7.79 -1.94
CA GLY A 76 7.84 -7.25 -0.60
C GLY A 76 9.29 -7.34 -0.11
N GLY A 77 10.22 -7.86 -0.93
CA GLY A 77 11.62 -8.04 -0.55
C GLY A 77 12.35 -6.73 -0.28
N LEU A 78 13.10 -6.69 0.81
CA LEU A 78 13.86 -5.54 1.28
C LEU A 78 15.38 -5.73 1.18
N SER A 79 15.85 -6.98 1.13
CA SER A 79 17.28 -7.31 1.17
C SER A 79 18.05 -6.89 -0.09
N LEU A 80 17.37 -6.75 -1.23
CA LEU A 80 17.94 -6.34 -2.51
C LEU A 80 17.79 -4.82 -2.77
N GLY A 81 17.46 -4.05 -1.74
CA GLY A 81 17.24 -2.61 -1.83
C GLY A 81 15.81 -2.24 -2.21
N ALA A 82 15.04 -1.80 -1.25
CA ALA A 82 13.73 -1.18 -1.48
C ALA A 82 13.91 0.33 -1.49
N GLY A 83 13.65 0.96 -2.65
CA GLY A 83 13.79 2.41 -2.79
C GLY A 83 15.23 2.94 -2.59
N GLY A 84 16.24 2.13 -2.93
CA GLY A 84 17.65 2.52 -2.79
C GLY A 84 18.24 2.30 -1.38
N LEU A 85 17.48 1.71 -0.45
CA LEU A 85 17.97 1.43 0.91
C LEU A 85 18.31 -0.06 1.05
N THR A 86 19.51 -0.37 1.52
CA THR A 86 19.96 -1.75 1.79
C THR A 86 19.56 -2.16 3.20
N VAL A 87 18.50 -2.95 3.33
CA VAL A 87 18.01 -3.46 4.62
C VAL A 87 18.79 -4.71 5.00
N THR A 88 19.51 -4.66 6.12
CA THR A 88 20.38 -5.74 6.61
C THR A 88 19.77 -6.54 7.76
N GLY A 89 18.77 -6.00 8.44
CA GLY A 89 18.17 -6.65 9.59
C GLY A 89 16.85 -6.02 10.02
N VAL A 90 16.20 -6.68 10.95
CA VAL A 90 15.04 -6.19 11.72
C VAL A 90 15.42 -6.00 13.17
N GLU A 91 14.82 -5.03 13.85
CA GLU A 91 15.07 -4.80 15.27
C GLU A 91 14.55 -5.97 16.12
N THR A 92 13.35 -6.44 15.79
CA THR A 92 12.69 -7.56 16.49
C THR A 92 12.41 -8.69 15.51
N LYS A 93 12.90 -9.89 15.79
CA LYS A 93 12.58 -11.08 14.99
C LYS A 93 11.18 -11.58 15.32
N LEU A 94 10.34 -11.68 14.32
CA LEU A 94 8.95 -12.11 14.46
C LEU A 94 8.81 -13.62 14.24
N THR A 95 8.16 -14.30 15.17
CA THR A 95 7.69 -15.68 14.98
C THR A 95 6.45 -15.72 14.08
N SER A 96 6.01 -16.90 13.65
CA SER A 96 4.77 -17.06 12.87
C SER A 96 3.58 -16.49 13.66
N ARG A 97 3.45 -16.87 14.92
CA ARG A 97 2.37 -16.38 15.80
C ARG A 97 2.39 -14.86 15.94
N ASN A 98 3.57 -14.26 16.16
CA ASN A 98 3.66 -12.80 16.26
C ASN A 98 3.19 -12.08 14.99
N ARG A 99 3.44 -12.66 13.82
CA ARG A 99 2.96 -12.11 12.55
C ARG A 99 1.44 -12.17 12.43
N ASP A 100 0.85 -13.27 12.85
CA ASP A 100 -0.60 -13.48 12.85
C ASP A 100 -1.29 -12.51 13.82
N ASP A 101 -0.78 -12.39 15.06
CA ASP A 101 -1.29 -11.46 16.07
C ASP A 101 -1.21 -9.99 15.59
N LEU A 102 -0.10 -9.59 14.96
CA LEU A 102 0.06 -8.25 14.37
C LEU A 102 -0.94 -8.00 13.23
N TYR A 103 -1.13 -9.01 12.39
CA TYR A 103 -2.04 -8.93 11.25
C TYR A 103 -3.50 -8.80 11.68
N GLU A 104 -3.91 -9.40 12.79
CA GLU A 104 -5.24 -9.23 13.38
C GLU A 104 -5.54 -7.79 13.78
N VAL A 105 -4.55 -7.04 14.23
CA VAL A 105 -4.70 -5.62 14.61
C VAL A 105 -4.34 -4.66 13.47
N ASN A 106 -4.31 -5.14 12.22
CA ASN A 106 -4.03 -4.36 11.02
C ASN A 106 -2.62 -3.74 10.96
N ILE A 107 -1.64 -4.38 11.59
CA ILE A 107 -0.23 -4.05 11.45
C ILE A 107 0.40 -4.99 10.41
N ASN A 108 1.11 -4.42 9.44
CA ASN A 108 1.80 -5.18 8.41
C ASN A 108 3.19 -5.59 8.92
N PRO A 109 3.44 -6.89 9.15
CA PRO A 109 4.72 -7.36 9.66
C PRO A 109 5.82 -7.29 8.61
N ILE A 110 7.03 -6.90 9.04
CA ILE A 110 8.26 -7.07 8.29
C ILE A 110 9.03 -8.20 8.96
N ALA A 111 9.23 -9.29 8.24
CA ALA A 111 9.82 -10.50 8.78
C ALA A 111 11.05 -10.95 8.02
N SER A 112 11.98 -11.60 8.72
CA SER A 112 13.16 -12.23 8.13
C SER A 112 12.88 -13.71 7.89
N PHE A 113 13.07 -14.15 6.66
CA PHE A 113 12.94 -15.54 6.23
C PHE A 113 14.30 -16.08 5.82
N PRO A 114 14.68 -17.32 6.20
CA PRO A 114 16.01 -17.85 5.94
C PRO A 114 16.42 -17.88 4.47
N ALA A 115 15.49 -18.21 3.57
CA ALA A 115 15.76 -18.31 2.14
C ALA A 115 15.51 -17.01 1.36
N GLU A 116 14.56 -16.18 1.83
CA GLU A 116 14.03 -15.03 1.08
C GLU A 116 14.54 -13.68 1.63
N GLY A 117 15.24 -13.71 2.77
CA GLY A 117 15.69 -12.49 3.45
C GLY A 117 14.57 -11.76 4.17
N ILE A 118 14.68 -10.42 4.20
CA ILE A 118 13.76 -9.55 4.90
C ILE A 118 12.66 -9.10 3.94
N VAL A 119 11.40 -9.29 4.34
CA VAL A 119 10.24 -9.12 3.47
C VAL A 119 9.11 -8.41 4.21
N VAL A 120 8.45 -7.46 3.55
CA VAL A 120 7.14 -6.95 3.98
C VAL A 120 6.11 -8.04 3.73
N PHE A 121 5.50 -8.57 4.81
CA PHE A 121 4.63 -9.74 4.76
C PHE A 121 3.17 -9.42 5.13
N GLY A 122 2.69 -8.23 4.79
CA GLY A 122 1.32 -7.78 4.99
C GLY A 122 0.97 -6.59 4.09
N GLN A 123 -0.32 -6.43 3.82
CA GLN A 123 -0.84 -5.34 3.00
C GLN A 123 -2.21 -4.84 3.48
N LYS A 124 -2.44 -4.81 4.78
CA LYS A 124 -3.66 -4.26 5.36
C LYS A 124 -3.58 -2.74 5.53
N THR A 125 -4.72 -2.08 5.30
CA THR A 125 -4.94 -0.70 5.76
C THR A 125 -5.39 -0.71 7.22
N LEU A 126 -5.47 0.47 7.83
CA LEU A 126 -5.99 0.63 9.20
C LEU A 126 -7.53 0.60 9.28
N GLN A 127 -8.20 0.13 8.25
CA GLN A 127 -9.66 0.04 8.24
C GLN A 127 -10.11 -1.09 9.17
N ALA A 128 -10.99 -0.75 10.14
CA ALA A 128 -11.52 -1.71 11.11
C ALA A 128 -12.61 -2.61 10.49
N THR A 129 -13.43 -2.05 9.59
CA THR A 129 -14.49 -2.80 8.93
C THR A 129 -13.94 -3.62 7.76
N GLN A 130 -14.25 -4.90 7.71
CA GLN A 130 -13.84 -5.76 6.61
C GLN A 130 -14.52 -5.33 5.30
N SER A 131 -13.72 -4.97 4.32
CA SER A 131 -14.16 -4.63 2.95
C SER A 131 -12.98 -4.75 1.98
N ALA A 132 -13.22 -4.63 0.68
CA ALA A 132 -12.15 -4.61 -0.31
C ALA A 132 -11.11 -3.49 -0.06
N LEU A 133 -11.51 -2.40 0.61
CA LEU A 133 -10.66 -1.26 0.93
C LEU A 133 -9.78 -1.48 2.18
N ASP A 134 -9.91 -2.62 2.86
CA ASP A 134 -9.01 -3.02 3.93
C ASP A 134 -7.63 -3.48 3.40
N ARG A 135 -7.47 -3.53 2.06
CA ARG A 135 -6.22 -3.89 1.37
C ARG A 135 -5.55 -2.68 0.73
N ILE A 136 -4.23 -2.59 0.90
CA ILE A 136 -3.43 -1.46 0.39
C ILE A 136 -3.49 -1.40 -1.13
N ASN A 137 -3.38 -2.52 -1.82
CA ASN A 137 -3.41 -2.57 -3.28
C ASN A 137 -4.75 -2.06 -3.85
N VAL A 138 -5.87 -2.45 -3.26
CA VAL A 138 -7.21 -2.00 -3.69
C VAL A 138 -7.39 -0.50 -3.41
N ARG A 139 -6.94 -0.01 -2.24
CA ARG A 139 -6.99 1.43 -1.95
C ARG A 139 -6.14 2.24 -2.94
N ARG A 140 -4.95 1.76 -3.28
CA ARG A 140 -4.09 2.40 -4.29
C ARG A 140 -4.75 2.40 -5.68
N LEU A 141 -5.36 1.30 -6.09
CA LEU A 141 -6.16 1.23 -7.32
C LEU A 141 -7.26 2.31 -7.32
N MET A 142 -8.05 2.41 -6.26
CA MET A 142 -9.14 3.40 -6.16
C MET A 142 -8.62 4.85 -6.24
N ILE A 143 -7.49 5.14 -5.63
CA ILE A 143 -6.84 6.46 -5.72
C ILE A 143 -6.40 6.74 -7.17
N PHE A 144 -5.80 5.76 -7.82
CA PHE A 144 -5.35 5.85 -9.21
C PHE A 144 -6.52 6.11 -10.17
N VAL A 145 -7.57 5.29 -10.06
CA VAL A 145 -8.79 5.44 -10.88
C VAL A 145 -9.44 6.79 -10.65
N LYS A 146 -9.63 7.20 -9.37
CA LYS A 146 -10.20 8.51 -9.05
C LYS A 146 -9.42 9.66 -9.68
N ARG A 147 -8.09 9.63 -9.61
CA ARG A 147 -7.24 10.66 -10.22
C ARG A 147 -7.35 10.66 -11.76
N GLY A 148 -7.37 9.48 -12.37
CA GLY A 148 -7.54 9.33 -13.83
C GLY A 148 -8.87 9.91 -14.31
N ILE A 149 -9.98 9.51 -13.69
CA ILE A 149 -11.31 10.00 -14.02
C ILE A 149 -11.44 11.51 -13.74
N SER A 150 -10.91 12.00 -12.62
CA SER A 150 -10.92 13.44 -12.31
C SER A 150 -10.18 14.27 -13.37
N ARG A 151 -9.07 13.74 -13.91
CA ARG A 151 -8.33 14.40 -15.00
C ARG A 151 -9.15 14.44 -16.29
N ILE A 152 -9.87 13.36 -16.62
CA ILE A 152 -10.77 13.31 -17.78
C ILE A 152 -11.94 14.28 -17.57
N ALA A 153 -12.54 14.30 -16.37
CA ALA A 153 -13.63 15.17 -16.02
C ALA A 153 -13.25 16.68 -16.09
N SER A 154 -12.01 17.01 -15.69
CA SER A 154 -11.55 18.40 -15.77
C SER A 154 -11.51 18.95 -17.20
N GLN A 155 -11.42 18.11 -18.23
CA GLN A 155 -11.46 18.53 -19.64
C GLN A 155 -12.87 18.85 -20.10
N THR A 156 -13.91 18.46 -19.36
CA THR A 156 -15.32 18.77 -19.69
C THR A 156 -15.85 19.98 -18.93
N LEU A 157 -15.04 20.58 -18.04
CA LEU A 157 -15.42 21.80 -17.34
C LEU A 157 -15.70 22.93 -18.35
N PHE A 158 -16.77 23.68 -18.09
CA PHE A 158 -17.25 24.81 -18.91
C PHE A 158 -17.71 24.39 -20.32
N GLN A 159 -17.83 23.11 -20.62
CA GLN A 159 -18.47 22.66 -21.88
C GLN A 159 -20.00 22.68 -21.75
N PRO A 160 -20.74 22.85 -22.85
CA PRO A 160 -22.19 22.75 -22.84
C PRO A 160 -22.67 21.39 -22.31
N ASN A 161 -23.75 21.42 -21.53
CA ASN A 161 -24.37 20.21 -20.99
C ASN A 161 -25.25 19.53 -22.07
N VAL A 162 -24.61 18.84 -22.98
CA VAL A 162 -25.25 18.17 -24.12
C VAL A 162 -24.77 16.75 -24.25
N ASN A 163 -25.56 15.88 -24.91
CA ASN A 163 -25.24 14.47 -25.14
C ASN A 163 -23.87 14.25 -25.79
N ALA A 164 -23.43 15.17 -26.64
CA ALA A 164 -22.11 15.08 -27.27
C ALA A 164 -20.97 15.17 -26.24
N THR A 165 -21.08 16.05 -25.26
CA THR A 165 -20.12 16.19 -24.15
C THR A 165 -20.12 14.96 -23.26
N TRP A 166 -21.30 14.43 -22.93
CA TRP A 166 -21.44 13.21 -22.12
C TRP A 166 -20.84 11.98 -22.80
N ASN A 167 -21.14 11.78 -24.09
CA ASN A 167 -20.59 10.68 -24.86
C ASN A 167 -19.06 10.78 -25.01
N SER A 168 -18.53 12.00 -25.16
CA SER A 168 -17.08 12.22 -25.20
C SER A 168 -16.41 11.87 -23.87
N PHE A 169 -16.98 12.30 -22.75
CA PHE A 169 -16.49 11.93 -21.42
C PHE A 169 -16.55 10.41 -21.21
N LYS A 170 -17.71 9.79 -21.48
CA LYS A 170 -17.92 8.36 -21.30
C LYS A 170 -16.93 7.55 -22.12
N SER A 171 -16.72 7.88 -23.37
CA SER A 171 -15.75 7.18 -24.25
C SER A 171 -14.32 7.25 -23.69
N LYS A 172 -13.90 8.42 -23.20
CA LYS A 172 -12.56 8.57 -22.59
C LYS A 172 -12.44 7.80 -21.28
N ALA A 173 -13.48 7.80 -20.44
CA ALA A 173 -13.52 7.06 -19.18
C ALA A 173 -13.53 5.54 -19.45
N ASP A 174 -14.33 5.06 -20.39
CA ASP A 174 -14.37 3.65 -20.80
C ASP A 174 -13.01 3.17 -21.33
N ASN A 175 -12.34 3.95 -22.16
CA ASN A 175 -11.00 3.62 -22.65
C ASN A 175 -9.97 3.54 -21.51
N PHE A 176 -9.98 4.50 -20.59
CA PHE A 176 -9.09 4.50 -19.43
C PHE A 176 -9.33 3.27 -18.53
N LEU A 177 -10.60 2.96 -18.23
CA LEU A 177 -10.93 1.81 -17.38
C LEU A 177 -10.69 0.48 -18.08
N SER A 178 -10.85 0.42 -19.41
CA SER A 178 -10.49 -0.75 -20.22
C SER A 178 -8.98 -1.03 -20.14
N ASP A 179 -8.13 -0.01 -20.19
CA ASP A 179 -6.69 -0.19 -19.98
C ASP A 179 -6.37 -0.75 -18.59
N VAL A 180 -7.03 -0.24 -17.54
CA VAL A 180 -6.89 -0.77 -16.19
C VAL A 180 -7.35 -2.23 -16.11
N LYS A 181 -8.44 -2.60 -16.78
CA LYS A 181 -8.96 -3.97 -16.86
C LYS A 181 -7.98 -4.90 -17.57
N ILE A 182 -7.45 -4.51 -18.73
CA ILE A 182 -6.46 -5.29 -19.49
C ILE A 182 -5.21 -5.56 -18.66
N ARG A 183 -4.82 -4.61 -17.79
CA ARG A 183 -3.67 -4.74 -16.88
C ARG A 183 -4.03 -5.37 -15.52
N PHE A 184 -5.14 -6.08 -15.43
CA PHE A 184 -5.60 -6.81 -14.23
C PHE A 184 -5.89 -5.92 -13.00
N GLY A 185 -6.26 -4.66 -13.21
CA GLY A 185 -6.64 -3.77 -12.10
C GLY A 185 -8.05 -4.03 -11.59
N VAL A 186 -8.98 -4.32 -12.50
CA VAL A 186 -10.38 -4.66 -12.21
C VAL A 186 -10.84 -5.81 -13.10
N ASP A 187 -11.76 -6.63 -12.62
CA ASP A 187 -12.36 -7.70 -13.40
C ASP A 187 -13.44 -7.15 -14.34
N ASP A 188 -14.23 -6.19 -13.85
CA ASP A 188 -15.23 -5.50 -14.64
C ASP A 188 -15.49 -4.08 -14.13
N PHE A 189 -16.06 -3.23 -15.00
CA PHE A 189 -16.44 -1.87 -14.68
C PHE A 189 -17.65 -1.43 -15.51
N ARG A 190 -18.35 -0.40 -14.99
CA ARG A 190 -19.44 0.25 -15.71
C ARG A 190 -19.40 1.75 -15.48
N VAL A 191 -19.42 2.51 -16.57
CA VAL A 191 -19.58 3.97 -16.51
C VAL A 191 -21.06 4.30 -16.79
N VAL A 192 -21.71 4.85 -15.78
CA VAL A 192 -23.11 5.28 -15.84
C VAL A 192 -23.14 6.79 -15.91
N LEU A 193 -23.80 7.31 -16.92
CA LEU A 193 -24.12 8.72 -17.09
C LEU A 193 -25.58 8.79 -17.52
N ASP A 194 -26.41 9.34 -16.68
CA ASP A 194 -27.82 9.55 -16.93
C ASP A 194 -28.23 10.96 -16.46
N GLU A 195 -29.46 11.37 -16.79
CA GLU A 195 -29.97 12.71 -16.48
C GLU A 195 -30.15 12.95 -14.97
N THR A 196 -29.97 11.93 -14.13
CA THR A 196 -30.16 11.95 -12.66
C THR A 196 -28.84 12.03 -11.90
N THR A 197 -27.69 12.01 -12.60
CA THR A 197 -26.35 11.97 -11.98
C THR A 197 -25.65 13.34 -11.97
#